data_8d8a3b9a1e58fa6c00c35c7a323c9e1d
#
_entry.id   8d8a3b9a1e58fa6c00c35c7a323c9e1d
#
_cell.length_a   1.000
_cell.length_b   1.000
_cell.length_c   1.000
_cell.angle_alpha   90.00
_cell.angle_beta   90.00
_cell.angle_gamma   90.00
#
_symmetry.space_group_name_H-M   'P 1'
#
loop_
_entity.id
_entity.type
_entity.pdbx_description
1 polymer ?
#
loop_
_entity_poly.entity_id
_entity_poly.type
_entity_poly.pdbx_seq_one_letter_code
_entity_poly.pdbx_strand_id
1 'polypeptide(L)'
;MNTEFKNSQFNVFFDHEDKTVGYNGFTNEFLLLNPELYSIYKTIGQSNEWSGLEEVHEDFFNALVELGFLVPKETNEVEKVKKVVFEMDQNDRRSYQLTINPTMNCNFKCWYCYETHIKASKMSAETIEKIVNHVKHTIKTNDELEHFSLSWFGGEPLLYFHKTVVPILKEVTPLFEERNILFTSGFTSNGFLIDQSVIDACKEYKATFFQITLDGHRDRHNQVRYVSKERGSYDEIVANIRLCLRNQVRVSVRINCSQETLENVLLITEDFKDLTESEKAHLNFSFHEVWQEEKDITEDIAGVVEYFRSLGLVTLSQGANIDSMRESCYADKKHQATINYNGDVFKCTARDFETTSREGVLMEDGTIDWNEKHSKRMESKFKNAPCLSCKLLPVCNGGCSQQAIEHTGVDYCLYNYNEDKKTDLIKDKYLFYIS
;
A
#
# COMPACT_ATOMS: atom_id res chain seq x y z
N MET A 1 32.67 9.59 -30.06
CA MET A 1 31.35 10.14 -30.45
C MET A 1 30.84 10.88 -29.24
N ASN A 2 30.61 12.20 -29.36
CA ASN A 2 30.00 12.91 -28.23
C ASN A 2 28.58 12.41 -28.04
N THR A 3 28.27 11.94 -26.86
CA THR A 3 26.90 11.49 -26.51
C THR A 3 26.02 12.74 -26.46
N GLU A 4 24.99 12.81 -27.29
CA GLU A 4 23.97 13.85 -27.19
C GLU A 4 23.01 13.50 -26.05
N PHE A 5 22.59 14.52 -25.27
CA PHE A 5 21.68 14.38 -24.14
C PHE A 5 20.34 15.06 -24.40
N LYS A 6 19.33 14.64 -23.68
CA LYS A 6 17.99 15.25 -23.62
C LYS A 6 17.49 15.28 -22.18
N ASN A 7 16.53 16.18 -21.90
CA ASN A 7 15.79 16.14 -20.65
C ASN A 7 15.06 14.80 -20.50
N SER A 8 15.14 14.21 -19.30
CA SER A 8 14.29 13.09 -18.94
C SER A 8 12.83 13.54 -18.90
N GLN A 9 11.94 12.71 -19.48
CA GLN A 9 10.49 12.96 -19.39
C GLN A 9 9.94 12.78 -17.98
N PHE A 10 10.71 12.21 -17.07
CA PHE A 10 10.31 11.91 -15.69
C PHE A 10 10.74 12.97 -14.68
N ASN A 11 11.23 14.11 -15.16
CA ASN A 11 11.57 15.26 -14.32
C ASN A 11 10.32 16.00 -13.84
N VAL A 12 10.23 16.25 -12.55
CA VAL A 12 9.22 17.08 -11.90
C VAL A 12 9.92 18.21 -11.18
N PHE A 13 9.44 19.45 -11.31
CA PHE A 13 9.99 20.60 -10.60
C PHE A 13 8.89 21.33 -9.84
N PHE A 14 9.23 21.84 -8.66
CA PHE A 14 8.35 22.66 -7.83
C PHE A 14 9.18 23.60 -6.94
N ASP A 15 8.59 24.69 -6.50
CA ASP A 15 9.25 25.65 -5.64
C ASP A 15 9.09 25.25 -4.16
N HIS A 16 10.17 25.38 -3.40
CA HIS A 16 10.22 25.18 -1.96
C HIS A 16 11.16 26.20 -1.35
N GLU A 17 10.62 27.06 -0.46
CA GLU A 17 11.33 28.24 0.07
C GLU A 17 11.90 29.13 -1.05
N ASP A 18 13.20 29.41 -1.01
CA ASP A 18 13.91 30.23 -1.99
C ASP A 18 14.57 29.42 -3.14
N LYS A 19 14.25 28.11 -3.23
CA LYS A 19 14.84 27.17 -4.19
C LYS A 19 13.80 26.48 -5.04
N THR A 20 14.25 25.93 -6.16
CA THR A 20 13.46 24.98 -6.94
C THR A 20 13.97 23.56 -6.65
N VAL A 21 13.06 22.68 -6.26
CA VAL A 21 13.33 21.26 -6.09
C VAL A 21 13.02 20.55 -7.39
N GLY A 22 14.00 19.83 -7.93
CA GLY A 22 13.84 18.88 -9.00
C GLY A 22 13.72 17.47 -8.42
N TYR A 23 12.92 16.63 -9.05
CA TYR A 23 12.81 15.19 -8.76
C TYR A 23 12.79 14.42 -10.06
N ASN A 24 13.58 13.36 -10.15
CA ASN A 24 13.51 12.42 -11.26
C ASN A 24 12.85 11.12 -10.80
N GLY A 25 11.69 10.79 -11.38
CA GLY A 25 10.89 9.64 -10.95
C GLY A 25 11.55 8.28 -11.27
N PHE A 26 12.48 8.21 -12.23
CA PHE A 26 13.14 6.94 -12.57
C PHE A 26 14.31 6.61 -11.63
N THR A 27 15.11 7.60 -11.28
CA THR A 27 16.25 7.43 -10.35
C THR A 27 15.83 7.55 -8.89
N ASN A 28 14.66 8.15 -8.63
CA ASN A 28 14.16 8.50 -7.30
C ASN A 28 15.03 9.54 -6.57
N GLU A 29 15.72 10.41 -7.32
CA GLU A 29 16.67 11.37 -6.79
C GLU A 29 16.09 12.79 -6.78
N PHE A 30 16.45 13.54 -5.74
CA PHE A 30 16.14 14.96 -5.61
C PHE A 30 17.34 15.83 -5.94
N LEU A 31 17.07 17.01 -6.52
CA LEU A 31 18.07 18.02 -6.83
C LEU A 31 17.57 19.40 -6.38
N LEU A 32 18.33 20.08 -5.53
CA LEU A 32 18.03 21.45 -5.11
C LEU A 32 18.77 22.45 -6.00
N LEU A 33 18.01 23.32 -6.63
CA LEU A 33 18.52 24.36 -7.53
C LEU A 33 18.27 25.74 -6.92
N ASN A 34 19.32 26.56 -6.88
CA ASN A 34 19.12 27.98 -6.66
C ASN A 34 18.50 28.63 -7.92
N PRO A 35 17.95 29.84 -7.84
CA PRO A 35 17.29 30.50 -8.97
C PRO A 35 18.18 30.64 -10.22
N GLU A 36 19.49 30.82 -10.05
CA GLU A 36 20.43 30.98 -11.16
C GLU A 36 20.61 29.66 -11.92
N LEU A 37 20.89 28.55 -11.21
CA LEU A 37 21.05 27.23 -11.83
C LEU A 37 19.76 26.78 -12.49
N TYR A 38 18.61 27.05 -11.87
CA TYR A 38 17.32 26.70 -12.48
C TYR A 38 17.04 27.52 -13.73
N SER A 39 17.45 28.81 -13.76
CA SER A 39 17.33 29.66 -14.95
C SER A 39 18.20 29.13 -16.09
N ILE A 40 19.44 28.73 -15.79
CA ILE A 40 20.36 28.10 -16.76
C ILE A 40 19.72 26.81 -17.30
N TYR A 41 19.26 25.94 -16.42
CA TYR A 41 18.59 24.68 -16.80
C TYR A 41 17.41 24.92 -17.76
N LYS A 42 16.52 25.88 -17.45
CA LYS A 42 15.37 26.21 -18.30
C LYS A 42 15.79 26.77 -19.66
N THR A 43 16.79 27.64 -19.68
CA THR A 43 17.25 28.30 -20.92
C THR A 43 17.84 27.27 -21.88
N ILE A 44 18.71 26.40 -21.39
CA ILE A 44 19.32 25.33 -22.19
C ILE A 44 18.29 24.27 -22.58
N GLY A 45 17.36 23.94 -21.69
CA GLY A 45 16.26 23.02 -21.97
C GLY A 45 15.37 23.45 -23.13
N GLN A 46 15.24 24.76 -23.41
CA GLN A 46 14.49 25.26 -24.56
C GLN A 46 15.24 25.04 -25.90
N SER A 47 16.57 25.18 -25.91
CA SER A 47 17.40 24.91 -27.10
C SER A 47 17.75 23.43 -27.25
N ASN A 48 17.69 22.68 -26.17
CA ASN A 48 18.12 21.27 -26.07
C ASN A 48 19.63 21.06 -26.43
N GLU A 49 20.45 22.07 -26.21
CA GLU A 49 21.89 22.09 -26.50
C GLU A 49 22.72 21.84 -25.22
N TRP A 50 22.58 20.66 -24.64
CA TRP A 50 23.18 20.30 -23.34
C TRP A 50 24.73 20.22 -23.36
N SER A 51 25.34 19.99 -24.52
CA SER A 51 26.80 20.04 -24.66
C SER A 51 27.41 21.41 -24.31
N GLY A 52 26.68 22.50 -24.55
CA GLY A 52 27.11 23.84 -24.14
C GLY A 52 27.12 24.01 -22.62
N LEU A 53 26.28 23.29 -21.86
CA LEU A 53 26.32 23.31 -20.40
C LEU A 53 27.58 22.61 -19.86
N GLU A 54 27.97 21.48 -20.47
CA GLU A 54 29.17 20.74 -20.09
C GLU A 54 30.42 21.65 -20.19
N GLU A 55 30.50 22.46 -21.24
CA GLU A 55 31.63 23.41 -21.46
C GLU A 55 31.65 24.56 -20.46
N VAL A 56 30.47 25.06 -20.03
CA VAL A 56 30.36 26.29 -19.19
C VAL A 56 30.25 25.92 -17.70
N HIS A 57 29.63 24.80 -17.35
CA HIS A 57 29.38 24.37 -15.97
C HIS A 57 29.39 22.85 -15.86
N GLU A 58 30.58 22.25 -15.98
CA GLU A 58 30.81 20.81 -16.00
C GLU A 58 30.20 20.08 -14.78
N ASP A 59 30.44 20.60 -13.56
CA ASP A 59 29.92 19.98 -12.33
C ASP A 59 28.38 19.89 -12.33
N PHE A 60 27.71 20.94 -12.80
CA PHE A 60 26.26 20.97 -12.87
C PHE A 60 25.73 20.00 -13.94
N PHE A 61 26.37 19.94 -15.09
CA PHE A 61 26.05 19.00 -16.15
C PHE A 61 26.19 17.55 -15.64
N ASN A 62 27.31 17.25 -15.00
CA ASN A 62 27.57 15.91 -14.45
C ASN A 62 26.53 15.52 -13.39
N ALA A 63 26.16 16.44 -12.48
CA ALA A 63 25.11 16.20 -11.50
C ALA A 63 23.75 15.90 -12.17
N LEU A 64 23.38 16.64 -13.22
CA LEU A 64 22.15 16.38 -13.97
C LEU A 64 22.14 15.00 -14.64
N VAL A 65 23.28 14.55 -15.15
CA VAL A 65 23.43 13.21 -15.76
C VAL A 65 23.40 12.12 -14.70
N GLU A 66 24.16 12.28 -13.62
CA GLU A 66 24.25 11.28 -12.53
C GLU A 66 22.90 11.07 -11.85
N LEU A 67 22.17 12.15 -11.56
CA LEU A 67 20.85 12.10 -10.93
C LEU A 67 19.72 11.77 -11.92
N GLY A 68 20.03 11.57 -13.21
CA GLY A 68 19.08 11.13 -14.23
C GLY A 68 18.18 12.24 -14.80
N PHE A 69 18.45 13.52 -14.51
CA PHE A 69 17.72 14.65 -15.11
C PHE A 69 18.02 14.79 -16.60
N LEU A 70 19.24 14.44 -17.00
CA LEU A 70 19.66 14.32 -18.39
C LEU A 70 19.93 12.85 -18.73
N VAL A 71 19.41 12.41 -19.86
CA VAL A 71 19.62 11.05 -20.37
C VAL A 71 20.16 11.10 -21.81
N PRO A 72 20.93 10.09 -22.24
CA PRO A 72 21.32 10.00 -23.65
C PRO A 72 20.10 10.08 -24.57
N LYS A 73 20.20 10.84 -25.65
CA LYS A 73 19.10 11.13 -26.58
C LYS A 73 18.39 9.88 -27.11
N GLU A 74 19.18 8.82 -27.35
CA GLU A 74 18.68 7.53 -27.83
C GLU A 74 17.95 6.69 -26.76
N THR A 75 17.94 7.15 -25.50
CA THR A 75 17.32 6.41 -24.42
C THR A 75 15.79 6.36 -24.60
N ASN A 76 15.24 5.16 -24.71
CA ASN A 76 13.82 4.92 -24.57
C ASN A 76 13.47 4.73 -23.08
N GLU A 77 13.10 5.82 -22.42
CA GLU A 77 12.85 5.84 -20.98
C GLU A 77 11.62 5.00 -20.59
N VAL A 78 10.58 4.99 -21.43
CA VAL A 78 9.36 4.19 -21.20
C VAL A 78 9.68 2.70 -21.19
N GLU A 79 10.50 2.24 -22.14
CA GLU A 79 10.90 0.83 -22.17
C GLU A 79 11.79 0.44 -20.98
N LYS A 80 12.60 1.38 -20.45
CA LYS A 80 13.34 1.14 -19.20
C LYS A 80 12.38 0.92 -18.02
N VAL A 81 11.34 1.78 -17.87
CA VAL A 81 10.32 1.62 -16.83
C VAL A 81 9.59 0.28 -16.99
N LYS A 82 9.10 -0.03 -18.19
CA LYS A 82 8.41 -1.29 -18.47
C LYS A 82 9.26 -2.50 -18.07
N LYS A 83 10.56 -2.50 -18.41
CA LYS A 83 11.47 -3.58 -18.07
C LYS A 83 11.59 -3.77 -16.56
N VAL A 84 11.83 -2.70 -15.80
CA VAL A 84 11.97 -2.77 -14.35
C VAL A 84 10.68 -3.26 -13.69
N VAL A 85 9.53 -2.71 -14.09
CA VAL A 85 8.23 -3.11 -13.55
C VAL A 85 7.90 -4.57 -13.89
N PHE A 86 8.22 -5.01 -15.13
CA PHE A 86 8.02 -6.41 -15.53
C PHE A 86 8.87 -7.37 -14.68
N GLU A 87 10.15 -7.05 -14.44
CA GLU A 87 11.03 -7.88 -13.59
C GLU A 87 10.45 -8.01 -12.16
N MET A 88 9.97 -6.91 -11.58
CA MET A 88 9.39 -6.93 -10.24
C MET A 88 8.05 -7.65 -10.15
N ASP A 89 7.17 -7.44 -11.13
CA ASP A 89 5.81 -7.95 -11.07
C ASP A 89 5.69 -9.40 -11.51
N GLN A 90 6.52 -9.82 -12.48
CA GLN A 90 6.40 -11.12 -13.12
C GLN A 90 7.53 -12.10 -12.77
N ASN A 91 8.75 -11.61 -12.58
CA ASN A 91 9.94 -12.45 -12.45
C ASN A 91 10.50 -12.50 -11.02
N ASP A 92 10.22 -11.53 -10.14
CA ASP A 92 10.69 -11.60 -8.76
C ASP A 92 9.94 -12.70 -7.98
N ARG A 93 10.61 -13.83 -7.79
CA ARG A 93 10.09 -15.02 -7.11
C ARG A 93 10.47 -15.07 -5.63
N ARG A 94 11.29 -14.12 -5.15
CA ARG A 94 11.79 -14.11 -3.76
C ARG A 94 10.69 -13.85 -2.74
N SER A 95 9.58 -13.23 -3.16
CA SER A 95 8.47 -12.91 -2.27
C SER A 95 7.15 -13.49 -2.76
N TYR A 96 6.36 -14.02 -1.83
CA TYR A 96 4.96 -14.40 -2.08
C TYR A 96 4.03 -13.69 -1.08
N GLN A 97 2.95 -13.11 -1.58
CA GLN A 97 1.95 -12.42 -0.75
C GLN A 97 0.61 -13.16 -0.84
N LEU A 98 0.15 -13.71 0.28
CA LEU A 98 -1.14 -14.36 0.38
C LEU A 98 -2.06 -13.57 1.29
N THR A 99 -3.25 -13.23 0.80
CA THR A 99 -4.33 -12.69 1.62
C THR A 99 -5.43 -13.74 1.75
N ILE A 100 -5.94 -13.93 2.95
CA ILE A 100 -7.02 -14.88 3.23
C ILE A 100 -8.18 -14.15 3.89
N ASN A 101 -9.38 -14.34 3.33
CA ASN A 101 -10.64 -13.91 3.94
C ASN A 101 -11.30 -15.13 4.62
N PRO A 102 -11.14 -15.35 5.94
CA PRO A 102 -11.73 -16.48 6.65
C PRO A 102 -13.27 -16.47 6.60
N THR A 103 -13.82 -15.28 6.40
CA THR A 103 -15.25 -15.02 6.34
C THR A 103 -15.54 -13.67 5.69
N MET A 104 -16.72 -13.53 5.09
CA MET A 104 -17.30 -12.23 4.69
C MET A 104 -18.33 -11.75 5.72
N ASN A 105 -18.46 -12.42 6.88
CA ASN A 105 -19.29 -11.94 7.99
C ASN A 105 -18.49 -10.92 8.83
N CYS A 106 -19.18 -9.91 9.34
CA CYS A 106 -18.60 -8.91 10.24
C CYS A 106 -19.57 -8.67 11.41
N ASN A 107 -19.01 -8.41 12.60
CA ASN A 107 -19.77 -8.01 13.78
C ASN A 107 -20.14 -6.52 13.77
N PHE A 108 -19.62 -5.72 12.82
CA PHE A 108 -19.95 -4.31 12.60
C PHE A 108 -20.67 -4.08 11.26
N LYS A 109 -21.23 -2.87 11.09
CA LYS A 109 -21.91 -2.41 9.87
C LYS A 109 -21.52 -0.97 9.56
N CYS A 110 -20.28 -0.76 9.13
CA CYS A 110 -19.79 0.57 8.77
C CYS A 110 -20.45 1.03 7.45
N TRP A 111 -20.92 2.28 7.41
CA TRP A 111 -21.67 2.81 6.27
C TRP A 111 -20.85 2.88 4.96
N TYR A 112 -19.54 3.03 5.07
CA TYR A 112 -18.61 3.12 3.93
C TYR A 112 -18.00 1.76 3.52
N CYS A 113 -18.39 0.66 4.18
CA CYS A 113 -17.86 -0.66 3.85
C CYS A 113 -18.26 -1.06 2.43
N TYR A 114 -17.28 -1.39 1.61
CA TYR A 114 -17.50 -1.85 0.24
C TYR A 114 -17.70 -3.37 0.14
N GLU A 115 -17.47 -4.09 1.23
CA GLU A 115 -17.64 -5.54 1.27
C GLU A 115 -19.08 -5.93 1.61
N THR A 116 -19.65 -6.85 0.86
CA THR A 116 -20.95 -7.44 1.13
C THR A 116 -20.83 -8.46 2.28
N HIS A 117 -21.49 -8.17 3.40
CA HIS A 117 -21.46 -9.06 4.55
C HIS A 117 -22.37 -10.29 4.39
N ILE A 118 -21.78 -11.48 4.41
CA ILE A 118 -22.47 -12.76 4.24
C ILE A 118 -22.42 -13.52 5.58
N LYS A 119 -23.52 -13.52 6.33
CA LYS A 119 -23.58 -14.09 7.69
C LYS A 119 -23.17 -15.57 7.79
N ALA A 120 -23.45 -16.37 6.77
CA ALA A 120 -23.13 -17.78 6.73
C ALA A 120 -21.76 -18.11 6.14
N SER A 121 -20.98 -17.10 5.76
CA SER A 121 -19.67 -17.27 5.14
C SER A 121 -18.63 -17.73 6.15
N LYS A 122 -18.53 -19.00 6.40
CA LYS A 122 -17.46 -19.58 7.20
C LYS A 122 -16.64 -20.52 6.32
N MET A 123 -15.32 -20.39 6.39
CA MET A 123 -14.41 -21.28 5.68
C MET A 123 -14.59 -22.73 6.13
N SER A 124 -14.73 -23.65 5.16
CA SER A 124 -14.85 -25.09 5.41
C SER A 124 -13.50 -25.73 5.73
N ALA A 125 -13.51 -26.92 6.33
CA ALA A 125 -12.28 -27.69 6.56
C ALA A 125 -11.58 -28.05 5.24
N GLU A 126 -12.34 -28.32 4.18
CA GLU A 126 -11.82 -28.57 2.83
C GLU A 126 -11.09 -27.34 2.27
N THR A 127 -11.66 -26.14 2.41
CA THR A 127 -11.01 -24.91 1.97
C THR A 127 -9.74 -24.63 2.78
N ILE A 128 -9.74 -24.91 4.09
CA ILE A 128 -8.54 -24.81 4.94
C ILE A 128 -7.44 -25.73 4.41
N GLU A 129 -7.76 -26.98 4.09
CA GLU A 129 -6.81 -27.96 3.55
C GLU A 129 -6.24 -27.49 2.20
N LYS A 130 -7.10 -27.01 1.28
CA LYS A 130 -6.66 -26.43 0.00
C LYS A 130 -5.68 -25.26 0.19
N ILE A 131 -5.92 -24.39 1.18
CA ILE A 131 -5.01 -23.27 1.51
C ILE A 131 -3.66 -23.80 2.02
N VAL A 132 -3.66 -24.77 2.93
CA VAL A 132 -2.43 -25.39 3.41
C VAL A 132 -1.66 -26.04 2.25
N ASN A 133 -2.37 -26.74 1.36
CA ASN A 133 -1.79 -27.32 0.16
C ASN A 133 -1.21 -26.25 -0.78
N HIS A 134 -1.87 -25.08 -0.90
CA HIS A 134 -1.35 -23.96 -1.68
C HIS A 134 -0.01 -23.44 -1.14
N VAL A 135 0.11 -23.26 0.17
CA VAL A 135 1.38 -22.88 0.80
C VAL A 135 2.46 -23.94 0.57
N LYS A 136 2.13 -25.23 0.78
CA LYS A 136 3.05 -26.35 0.50
C LYS A 136 3.51 -26.38 -0.97
N HIS A 137 2.56 -26.20 -1.90
CA HIS A 137 2.83 -26.13 -3.33
C HIS A 137 3.76 -24.97 -3.67
N THR A 138 3.47 -23.77 -3.14
CA THR A 138 4.29 -22.57 -3.36
C THR A 138 5.73 -22.76 -2.88
N ILE A 139 5.92 -23.27 -1.67
CA ILE A 139 7.25 -23.56 -1.11
C ILE A 139 7.99 -24.64 -1.93
N LYS A 140 7.28 -25.66 -2.39
CA LYS A 140 7.86 -26.76 -3.16
C LYS A 140 8.30 -26.36 -4.56
N THR A 141 7.55 -25.45 -5.21
CA THR A 141 7.76 -25.07 -6.62
C THR A 141 8.56 -23.79 -6.80
N ASN A 142 8.90 -23.11 -5.70
CA ASN A 142 9.65 -21.87 -5.71
C ASN A 142 10.90 -21.95 -4.83
N ASP A 143 12.02 -22.36 -5.43
CA ASP A 143 13.30 -22.49 -4.73
C ASP A 143 13.97 -21.14 -4.40
N GLU A 144 13.50 -20.05 -5.00
CA GLU A 144 13.98 -18.69 -4.76
C GLU A 144 13.23 -17.96 -3.64
N LEU A 145 12.23 -18.60 -3.02
CA LEU A 145 11.37 -17.96 -2.03
C LEU A 145 12.14 -17.64 -0.74
N GLU A 146 12.30 -16.36 -0.47
CA GLU A 146 12.97 -15.81 0.72
C GLU A 146 11.97 -15.25 1.74
N HIS A 147 10.84 -14.71 1.28
CA HIS A 147 9.84 -14.07 2.12
C HIS A 147 8.41 -14.50 1.75
N PHE A 148 7.64 -14.92 2.76
CA PHE A 148 6.21 -15.20 2.62
C PHE A 148 5.41 -14.30 3.56
N SER A 149 4.51 -13.48 2.99
CA SER A 149 3.62 -12.62 3.75
C SER A 149 2.19 -13.16 3.71
N LEU A 150 1.60 -13.37 4.89
CA LEU A 150 0.23 -13.83 5.05
C LEU A 150 -0.63 -12.76 5.73
N SER A 151 -1.62 -12.24 5.00
CA SER A 151 -2.54 -11.22 5.49
C SER A 151 -3.94 -11.80 5.71
N TRP A 152 -4.56 -11.48 6.85
CA TRP A 152 -5.92 -11.85 7.17
C TRP A 152 -6.84 -10.65 6.96
N PHE A 153 -7.88 -10.84 6.14
CA PHE A 153 -8.74 -9.77 5.64
C PHE A 153 -10.20 -10.26 5.53
N GLY A 154 -11.08 -9.51 4.83
CA GLY A 154 -12.50 -9.81 4.65
C GLY A 154 -13.33 -9.52 5.91
N GLY A 155 -14.60 -9.33 5.83
CA GLY A 155 -15.52 -9.06 6.95
C GLY A 155 -14.85 -8.71 8.28
N GLU A 156 -14.85 -9.66 9.24
CA GLU A 156 -14.00 -9.61 10.43
C GLU A 156 -13.25 -10.94 10.61
N PRO A 157 -11.93 -11.00 10.35
CA PRO A 157 -11.18 -12.26 10.39
C PRO A 157 -11.14 -12.92 11.78
N LEU A 158 -11.25 -12.14 12.86
CA LEU A 158 -11.23 -12.67 14.22
C LEU A 158 -12.53 -13.39 14.64
N LEU A 159 -13.64 -13.28 13.90
CA LEU A 159 -14.88 -14.03 14.19
C LEU A 159 -14.68 -15.55 14.21
N TYR A 160 -13.77 -16.04 13.39
CA TYR A 160 -13.47 -17.47 13.32
C TYR A 160 -11.99 -17.76 13.61
N PHE A 161 -11.33 -16.92 14.42
CA PHE A 161 -9.90 -16.97 14.69
C PHE A 161 -9.44 -18.37 15.09
N HIS A 162 -9.96 -18.93 16.17
CA HIS A 162 -9.57 -20.26 16.67
C HIS A 162 -10.00 -21.43 15.77
N LYS A 163 -11.01 -21.23 14.93
CA LYS A 163 -11.58 -22.31 14.10
C LYS A 163 -11.06 -22.31 12.65
N THR A 164 -10.46 -21.21 12.20
CA THR A 164 -9.98 -21.06 10.83
C THR A 164 -8.53 -20.55 10.80
N VAL A 165 -8.25 -19.43 11.45
CA VAL A 165 -6.93 -18.79 11.40
C VAL A 165 -5.87 -19.66 12.08
N VAL A 166 -6.11 -20.06 13.35
CA VAL A 166 -5.16 -20.88 14.14
C VAL A 166 -4.84 -22.21 13.45
N PRO A 167 -5.82 -23.01 12.96
CA PRO A 167 -5.50 -24.24 12.23
C PRO A 167 -4.60 -24.04 11.02
N ILE A 168 -4.82 -22.98 10.22
CA ILE A 168 -3.96 -22.69 9.07
C ILE A 168 -2.54 -22.31 9.55
N LEU A 169 -2.43 -21.36 10.48
CA LEU A 169 -1.14 -20.90 11.00
C LEU A 169 -0.32 -22.05 11.61
N LYS A 170 -0.98 -22.94 12.36
CA LYS A 170 -0.36 -24.11 12.97
C LYS A 170 0.28 -25.06 11.95
N GLU A 171 -0.37 -25.25 10.80
CA GLU A 171 0.13 -26.11 9.73
C GLU A 171 1.22 -25.44 8.90
N VAL A 172 1.12 -24.12 8.65
CA VAL A 172 2.01 -23.47 7.69
C VAL A 172 3.27 -22.89 8.34
N THR A 173 3.21 -22.40 9.60
CA THR A 173 4.34 -21.74 10.25
C THR A 173 5.60 -22.62 10.30
N PRO A 174 5.52 -23.92 10.68
CA PRO A 174 6.69 -24.80 10.69
C PRO A 174 7.36 -24.97 9.32
N LEU A 175 6.58 -24.93 8.23
CA LEU A 175 7.11 -25.12 6.87
C LEU A 175 8.07 -24.02 6.47
N PHE A 176 7.83 -22.79 6.92
CA PHE A 176 8.72 -21.66 6.64
C PHE A 176 10.00 -21.74 7.47
N GLU A 177 9.93 -22.22 8.72
CA GLU A 177 11.10 -22.43 9.58
C GLU A 177 12.03 -23.50 9.00
N GLU A 178 11.48 -24.64 8.57
CA GLU A 178 12.23 -25.73 7.94
C GLU A 178 13.00 -25.30 6.70
N ARG A 179 12.49 -24.33 5.95
CA ARG A 179 13.09 -23.81 4.71
C ARG A 179 13.86 -22.50 4.88
N ASN A 180 13.95 -21.99 6.12
CA ASN A 180 14.55 -20.69 6.43
C ASN A 180 13.97 -19.53 5.62
N ILE A 181 12.63 -19.55 5.39
CA ILE A 181 11.88 -18.50 4.71
C ILE A 181 11.41 -17.50 5.78
N LEU A 182 11.64 -16.22 5.55
CA LEU A 182 11.11 -15.16 6.41
C LEU A 182 9.58 -15.14 6.32
N PHE A 183 8.92 -15.54 7.39
CA PHE A 183 7.46 -15.53 7.47
C PHE A 183 6.97 -14.32 8.26
N THR A 184 6.04 -13.58 7.68
CA THR A 184 5.32 -12.48 8.33
C THR A 184 3.83 -12.69 8.22
N SER A 185 3.08 -12.43 9.30
CA SER A 185 1.63 -12.49 9.26
C SER A 185 0.98 -11.35 10.02
N GLY A 186 -0.18 -10.88 9.54
CA GLY A 186 -0.90 -9.77 10.15
C GLY A 186 -2.37 -9.69 9.74
N PHE A 187 -3.11 -8.86 10.47
CA PHE A 187 -4.56 -8.74 10.35
C PHE A 187 -4.97 -7.32 9.99
N THR A 188 -5.94 -7.20 9.10
CA THR A 188 -6.82 -6.03 9.03
C THR A 188 -8.09 -6.38 9.77
N SER A 189 -8.31 -5.73 10.92
CA SER A 189 -9.38 -6.08 11.85
C SER A 189 -10.04 -4.82 12.42
N ASN A 190 -11.28 -4.94 12.86
CA ASN A 190 -11.91 -3.88 13.67
C ASN A 190 -11.38 -3.82 15.11
N GLY A 191 -10.57 -4.80 15.54
CA GLY A 191 -9.91 -4.83 16.84
C GLY A 191 -10.79 -5.20 18.02
N PHE A 192 -12.10 -5.34 17.84
CA PHE A 192 -13.06 -5.54 18.94
C PHE A 192 -12.93 -6.92 19.61
N LEU A 193 -12.52 -7.94 18.87
CA LEU A 193 -12.43 -9.34 19.34
C LEU A 193 -11.03 -9.73 19.81
N ILE A 194 -10.10 -8.79 19.92
CA ILE A 194 -8.76 -9.08 20.43
C ILE A 194 -8.83 -9.27 21.94
N ASP A 195 -8.32 -10.40 22.40
CA ASP A 195 -8.12 -10.73 23.80
C ASP A 195 -6.74 -11.38 24.01
N GLN A 196 -6.41 -11.74 25.25
CA GLN A 196 -5.12 -12.36 25.55
C GLN A 196 -4.93 -13.70 24.82
N SER A 197 -5.99 -14.48 24.61
CA SER A 197 -5.89 -15.77 23.91
C SER A 197 -5.56 -15.60 22.42
N VAL A 198 -6.09 -14.54 21.79
CA VAL A 198 -5.73 -14.15 20.42
C VAL A 198 -4.27 -13.73 20.36
N ILE A 199 -3.81 -12.89 21.29
CA ILE A 199 -2.42 -12.42 21.35
C ILE A 199 -1.44 -13.57 21.56
N ASP A 200 -1.73 -14.49 22.50
CA ASP A 200 -0.87 -15.62 22.79
C ASP A 200 -0.70 -16.52 21.55
N ALA A 201 -1.78 -16.83 20.84
CA ALA A 201 -1.73 -17.60 19.60
C ALA A 201 -1.00 -16.82 18.48
N CYS A 202 -1.22 -15.50 18.38
CA CYS A 202 -0.50 -14.66 17.41
C CYS A 202 1.01 -14.67 17.64
N LYS A 203 1.45 -14.64 18.90
CA LYS A 203 2.88 -14.73 19.24
C LYS A 203 3.44 -16.12 18.94
N GLU A 204 2.69 -17.19 19.26
CA GLU A 204 3.07 -18.58 18.97
C GLU A 204 3.32 -18.80 17.48
N TYR A 205 2.44 -18.24 16.61
CA TYR A 205 2.51 -18.46 15.17
C TYR A 205 3.06 -17.26 14.38
N LYS A 206 3.75 -16.31 15.03
CA LYS A 206 4.41 -15.15 14.39
C LYS A 206 3.47 -14.21 13.62
N ALA A 207 2.20 -14.16 13.99
CA ALA A 207 1.18 -13.27 13.40
C ALA A 207 1.04 -11.98 14.21
N THR A 208 2.12 -11.21 14.35
CA THR A 208 2.29 -10.13 15.34
C THR A 208 2.06 -8.71 14.79
N PHE A 209 1.17 -8.56 13.82
CA PHE A 209 0.81 -7.25 13.29
C PHE A 209 -0.71 -7.11 13.14
N PHE A 210 -1.25 -5.99 13.61
CA PHE A 210 -2.65 -5.61 13.41
C PHE A 210 -2.76 -4.23 12.79
N GLN A 211 -3.53 -4.11 11.70
CA GLN A 211 -4.11 -2.86 11.27
C GLN A 211 -5.51 -2.74 11.86
N ILE A 212 -5.72 -1.76 12.75
CA ILE A 212 -6.99 -1.55 13.45
C ILE A 212 -7.56 -0.19 13.06
N THR A 213 -8.86 -0.13 12.73
CA THR A 213 -9.48 1.11 12.25
C THR A 213 -10.19 1.88 13.37
N LEU A 214 -9.90 3.19 13.48
CA LEU A 214 -10.68 4.16 14.23
C LEU A 214 -11.27 5.22 13.27
N ASP A 215 -12.52 5.62 13.53
CA ASP A 215 -13.24 6.64 12.75
C ASP A 215 -13.48 7.89 13.60
N GLY A 216 -12.40 8.57 13.98
CA GLY A 216 -12.40 9.66 14.92
C GLY A 216 -12.39 9.21 16.38
N HIS A 217 -12.59 10.15 17.30
CA HIS A 217 -12.67 9.86 18.73
C HIS A 217 -14.03 9.23 19.11
N ARG A 218 -14.20 8.88 20.37
CA ARG A 218 -15.29 8.04 20.94
C ARG A 218 -16.68 8.30 20.36
N ASP A 219 -17.13 9.55 20.36
CA ASP A 219 -18.51 9.87 19.95
C ASP A 219 -18.73 9.62 18.46
N ARG A 220 -17.81 10.10 17.62
CA ARG A 220 -17.87 9.89 16.17
C ARG A 220 -17.66 8.43 15.81
N HIS A 221 -16.65 7.79 16.39
CA HIS A 221 -16.38 6.36 16.16
C HIS A 221 -17.62 5.51 16.48
N ASN A 222 -18.27 5.73 17.63
CA ASN A 222 -19.42 4.95 18.04
C ASN A 222 -20.69 5.19 17.21
N GLN A 223 -20.76 6.29 16.44
CA GLN A 223 -21.80 6.49 15.43
C GLN A 223 -21.58 5.67 14.19
N VAL A 224 -20.33 5.42 13.82
CA VAL A 224 -19.93 4.69 12.62
C VAL A 224 -19.75 3.19 12.89
N ARG A 225 -19.09 2.87 14.02
CA ARG A 225 -18.72 1.51 14.42
C ARG A 225 -19.29 1.19 15.79
N TYR A 226 -20.31 0.37 15.82
CA TYR A 226 -21.00 0.04 17.06
C TYR A 226 -21.42 -1.45 17.08
N VAL A 227 -21.52 -1.99 18.28
CA VAL A 227 -22.01 -3.36 18.50
C VAL A 227 -23.55 -3.40 18.43
N SER A 228 -24.20 -2.42 19.06
CA SER A 228 -25.64 -2.17 18.98
C SER A 228 -25.88 -0.66 19.06
N LYS A 229 -27.15 -0.24 18.91
CA LYS A 229 -27.51 1.19 19.05
C LYS A 229 -27.17 1.79 20.42
N GLU A 230 -27.12 0.93 21.45
CA GLU A 230 -26.87 1.32 22.84
C GLU A 230 -25.41 1.07 23.26
N ARG A 231 -24.63 0.32 22.47
CA ARG A 231 -23.26 -0.08 22.81
C ARG A 231 -22.31 0.28 21.69
N GLY A 232 -21.46 1.28 21.94
CA GLY A 232 -20.31 1.61 21.09
C GLY A 232 -19.22 0.54 21.15
N SER A 233 -18.10 0.82 20.48
CA SER A 233 -16.96 -0.09 20.43
C SER A 233 -15.61 0.59 20.72
N TYR A 234 -15.57 1.91 20.79
CA TYR A 234 -14.33 2.68 20.89
C TYR A 234 -13.45 2.27 22.07
N ASP A 235 -14.02 2.30 23.28
CA ASP A 235 -13.25 2.07 24.51
C ASP A 235 -12.66 0.65 24.56
N GLU A 236 -13.41 -0.34 24.07
CA GLU A 236 -12.94 -1.72 23.99
C GLU A 236 -11.82 -1.88 22.94
N ILE A 237 -11.96 -1.23 21.79
CA ILE A 237 -10.91 -1.27 20.75
C ILE A 237 -9.64 -0.58 21.22
N VAL A 238 -9.73 0.59 21.87
CA VAL A 238 -8.58 1.28 22.46
C VAL A 238 -7.91 0.42 23.54
N ALA A 239 -8.70 -0.21 24.41
CA ALA A 239 -8.15 -1.13 25.42
C ALA A 239 -7.44 -2.32 24.79
N ASN A 240 -7.97 -2.88 23.69
CA ASN A 240 -7.37 -3.98 22.95
C ASN A 240 -6.10 -3.56 22.19
N ILE A 241 -6.06 -2.34 21.63
CA ILE A 241 -4.82 -1.76 21.07
C ILE A 241 -3.74 -1.71 22.17
N ARG A 242 -4.06 -1.15 23.33
CA ARG A 242 -3.13 -1.06 24.46
C ARG A 242 -2.68 -2.45 24.95
N LEU A 243 -3.58 -3.44 24.92
CA LEU A 243 -3.25 -4.84 25.23
C LEU A 243 -2.23 -5.41 24.23
N CYS A 244 -2.39 -5.15 22.94
CA CYS A 244 -1.40 -5.52 21.91
C CYS A 244 -0.01 -4.90 22.22
N LEU A 245 0.02 -3.59 22.47
CA LEU A 245 1.27 -2.86 22.71
C LEU A 245 2.03 -3.39 23.93
N ARG A 246 1.34 -3.67 25.05
CA ARG A 246 1.94 -4.29 26.26
C ARG A 246 2.53 -5.66 25.97
N ASN A 247 2.00 -6.38 25.00
CA ASN A 247 2.49 -7.67 24.55
C ASN A 247 3.52 -7.59 23.41
N GLN A 248 3.98 -6.37 23.05
CA GLN A 248 4.94 -6.13 21.95
C GLN A 248 4.41 -6.59 20.58
N VAL A 249 3.10 -6.58 20.41
CA VAL A 249 2.44 -6.80 19.12
C VAL A 249 2.27 -5.44 18.43
N ARG A 250 2.71 -5.34 17.19
CA ARG A 250 2.68 -4.09 16.42
C ARG A 250 1.26 -3.76 15.98
N VAL A 251 0.88 -2.50 16.15
CA VAL A 251 -0.44 -1.98 15.73
C VAL A 251 -0.25 -0.77 14.83
N SER A 252 -0.86 -0.81 13.65
CA SER A 252 -1.10 0.35 12.82
C SER A 252 -2.55 0.80 12.99
N VAL A 253 -2.77 1.92 13.65
CA VAL A 253 -4.10 2.50 13.78
C VAL A 253 -4.42 3.27 12.50
N ARG A 254 -5.34 2.71 11.70
CA ARG A 254 -5.86 3.35 10.51
C ARG A 254 -6.98 4.30 10.90
N ILE A 255 -6.85 5.57 10.55
CA ILE A 255 -7.90 6.57 10.72
C ILE A 255 -8.50 6.86 9.36
N ASN A 256 -9.78 6.52 9.18
CA ASN A 256 -10.52 6.86 7.99
C ASN A 256 -11.06 8.28 8.15
N CYS A 257 -10.48 9.20 7.38
CA CYS A 257 -10.77 10.62 7.47
C CYS A 257 -11.96 11.02 6.62
N SER A 258 -12.92 11.68 7.23
CA SER A 258 -13.95 12.51 6.64
C SER A 258 -13.94 13.83 7.38
N GLN A 259 -14.62 14.86 6.88
CA GLN A 259 -14.74 16.13 7.58
C GLN A 259 -15.20 15.94 9.03
N GLU A 260 -16.23 15.12 9.25
CA GLU A 260 -16.76 14.83 10.58
C GLU A 260 -15.80 14.04 11.48
N THR A 261 -14.98 13.15 10.89
CA THR A 261 -13.94 12.42 11.62
C THR A 261 -12.88 13.39 12.15
N LEU A 262 -12.49 14.38 11.34
CA LEU A 262 -11.44 15.34 11.68
C LEU A 262 -11.84 16.30 12.81
N GLU A 263 -13.14 16.57 13.06
CA GLU A 263 -13.62 17.47 14.11
C GLU A 263 -13.08 17.12 15.50
N ASN A 264 -12.87 15.84 15.80
CA ASN A 264 -12.43 15.40 17.13
C ASN A 264 -11.26 14.38 17.11
N VAL A 265 -10.62 14.20 15.97
CA VAL A 265 -9.55 13.21 15.78
C VAL A 265 -8.37 13.43 16.72
N LEU A 266 -8.04 14.67 17.06
CA LEU A 266 -6.94 15.01 17.95
C LEU A 266 -7.14 14.45 19.37
N LEU A 267 -8.39 14.26 19.82
CA LEU A 267 -8.69 13.67 21.12
C LEU A 267 -8.24 12.21 21.25
N ILE A 268 -8.00 11.52 20.11
CA ILE A 268 -7.45 10.15 20.11
C ILE A 268 -6.09 10.12 20.82
N THR A 269 -5.28 11.18 20.71
CA THR A 269 -3.95 11.23 21.31
C THR A 269 -3.99 11.14 22.84
N GLU A 270 -5.07 11.60 23.47
CA GLU A 270 -5.26 11.52 24.92
C GLU A 270 -5.32 10.08 25.44
N ASP A 271 -5.85 9.16 24.61
CA ASP A 271 -5.95 7.75 24.95
C ASP A 271 -4.60 7.00 24.83
N PHE A 272 -3.56 7.65 24.29
CA PHE A 272 -2.22 7.07 24.07
C PHE A 272 -1.09 7.90 24.69
N LYS A 273 -1.38 8.97 25.41
CA LYS A 273 -0.38 9.90 25.98
C LYS A 273 0.52 9.29 27.07
N ASP A 274 0.03 8.28 27.77
CA ASP A 274 0.72 7.61 28.87
C ASP A 274 1.47 6.33 28.47
N LEU A 275 1.58 6.07 27.15
CA LEU A 275 2.38 4.95 26.65
C LEU A 275 3.86 5.13 26.93
N THR A 276 4.49 4.04 27.34
CA THR A 276 5.95 3.97 27.45
C THR A 276 6.62 4.03 26.07
N GLU A 277 7.88 4.40 25.99
CA GLU A 277 8.64 4.43 24.72
C GLU A 277 8.66 3.04 24.03
N SER A 278 8.71 1.96 24.81
CA SER A 278 8.63 0.60 24.28
C SER A 278 7.27 0.31 23.63
N GLU A 279 6.18 0.80 24.20
CA GLU A 279 4.83 0.65 23.61
C GLU A 279 4.67 1.53 22.37
N LYS A 280 5.16 2.78 22.41
CA LYS A 280 5.12 3.70 21.24
C LYS A 280 5.88 3.13 20.05
N ALA A 281 6.99 2.42 20.28
CA ALA A 281 7.77 1.77 19.20
C ALA A 281 6.96 0.69 18.44
N HIS A 282 5.86 0.20 19.00
CA HIS A 282 4.97 -0.77 18.37
C HIS A 282 3.68 -0.16 17.82
N LEU A 283 3.52 1.17 17.90
CA LEU A 283 2.32 1.90 17.49
C LEU A 283 2.65 2.86 16.35
N ASN A 284 1.86 2.85 15.30
CA ASN A 284 1.82 3.93 14.33
C ASN A 284 0.39 4.27 13.94
N PHE A 285 0.22 5.47 13.38
CA PHE A 285 -1.04 5.96 12.86
C PHE A 285 -0.95 6.17 11.36
N SER A 286 -1.98 5.79 10.61
CA SER A 286 -2.09 6.03 9.18
C SER A 286 -3.43 6.70 8.87
N PHE A 287 -3.39 7.82 8.15
CA PHE A 287 -4.55 8.64 7.86
C PHE A 287 -4.97 8.42 6.40
N HIS A 288 -6.23 8.08 6.18
CA HIS A 288 -6.76 7.76 4.86
C HIS A 288 -8.09 8.46 4.64
N GLU A 289 -8.18 9.27 3.61
CA GLU A 289 -9.44 9.85 3.17
C GLU A 289 -10.42 8.74 2.73
N VAL A 290 -11.68 8.85 3.15
CA VAL A 290 -12.73 7.93 2.68
C VAL A 290 -13.14 8.30 1.25
N TRP A 291 -13.38 7.30 0.42
CA TRP A 291 -13.71 7.53 -1.01
C TRP A 291 -15.00 8.29 -1.23
N GLN A 292 -15.89 8.35 -0.23
CA GLN A 292 -17.17 9.03 -0.25
C GLN A 292 -17.07 10.49 0.20
N GLU A 293 -15.86 10.98 0.59
CA GLU A 293 -15.66 12.40 0.93
C GLU A 293 -15.65 13.23 -0.35
N GLU A 294 -16.47 14.28 -0.38
CA GLU A 294 -16.60 15.17 -1.54
C GLU A 294 -15.71 16.42 -1.41
N LYS A 295 -15.32 16.77 -0.17
CA LYS A 295 -14.49 17.93 0.09
C LYS A 295 -13.01 17.55 0.09
N ASP A 296 -12.18 18.44 -0.39
CA ASP A 296 -10.74 18.33 -0.24
C ASP A 296 -10.37 18.61 1.23
N ILE A 297 -9.93 17.58 1.94
CA ILE A 297 -9.50 17.62 3.34
C ILE A 297 -8.00 17.36 3.51
N THR A 298 -7.23 17.49 2.43
CA THR A 298 -5.80 17.17 2.40
C THR A 298 -5.01 18.01 3.41
N GLU A 299 -5.25 19.33 3.45
CA GLU A 299 -4.56 20.24 4.38
C GLU A 299 -4.94 19.95 5.84
N ASP A 300 -6.21 19.62 6.10
CA ASP A 300 -6.68 19.27 7.43
C ASP A 300 -6.00 17.98 7.94
N ILE A 301 -5.88 16.97 7.07
CA ILE A 301 -5.14 15.73 7.38
C ILE A 301 -3.66 16.04 7.65
N ALA A 302 -3.03 16.90 6.86
CA ALA A 302 -1.62 17.28 7.06
C ALA A 302 -1.41 17.93 8.44
N GLY A 303 -2.28 18.84 8.83
CA GLY A 303 -2.25 19.46 10.17
C GLY A 303 -2.43 18.45 11.32
N VAL A 304 -3.30 17.45 11.14
CA VAL A 304 -3.48 16.37 12.13
C VAL A 304 -2.22 15.51 12.22
N VAL A 305 -1.62 15.14 11.10
CA VAL A 305 -0.37 14.34 11.03
C VAL A 305 0.75 15.07 11.77
N GLU A 306 0.92 16.37 11.54
CA GLU A 306 1.92 17.19 12.22
C GLU A 306 1.69 17.23 13.73
N TYR A 307 0.44 17.39 14.16
CA TYR A 307 0.09 17.37 15.59
C TYR A 307 0.46 16.04 16.25
N PHE A 308 0.11 14.90 15.64
CA PHE A 308 0.47 13.58 16.17
C PHE A 308 1.99 13.43 16.28
N ARG A 309 2.75 13.87 15.28
CA ARG A 309 4.22 13.85 15.29
C ARG A 309 4.81 14.72 16.39
N SER A 310 4.24 15.91 16.65
CA SER A 310 4.69 16.80 17.72
C SER A 310 4.58 16.17 19.11
N LEU A 311 3.72 15.15 19.27
CA LEU A 311 3.58 14.36 20.50
C LEU A 311 4.45 13.09 20.52
N GLY A 312 5.35 12.93 19.55
CA GLY A 312 6.22 11.77 19.43
C GLY A 312 5.51 10.49 18.96
N LEU A 313 4.32 10.62 18.34
CA LEU A 313 3.59 9.50 17.76
C LEU A 313 4.03 9.30 16.30
N VAL A 314 4.37 8.05 15.97
CA VAL A 314 4.76 7.70 14.59
C VAL A 314 3.55 7.78 13.67
N THR A 315 3.66 8.54 12.60
CA THR A 315 2.62 8.63 11.56
C THR A 315 3.16 8.15 10.23
N LEU A 316 2.37 7.35 9.53
CA LEU A 316 2.63 6.97 8.15
C LEU A 316 1.75 7.85 7.25
N SER A 317 2.37 8.71 6.47
CA SER A 317 1.65 9.50 5.45
C SER A 317 1.53 8.69 4.16
N GLN A 318 0.50 8.96 3.36
CA GLN A 318 0.35 8.33 2.04
C GLN A 318 1.53 8.67 1.11
N GLY A 319 2.12 9.86 1.25
CA GLY A 319 3.29 10.29 0.49
C GLY A 319 4.58 9.54 0.82
N ALA A 320 4.74 9.06 2.08
CA ALA A 320 5.91 8.30 2.51
C ALA A 320 6.05 6.94 1.81
N ASN A 321 4.93 6.36 1.38
CA ASN A 321 4.90 5.05 0.70
C ASN A 321 5.13 5.14 -0.81
N ILE A 322 5.37 6.33 -1.36
CA ILE A 322 5.72 6.48 -2.77
C ILE A 322 7.21 6.22 -2.93
N ASP A 323 7.58 5.01 -2.61
CA ASP A 323 8.95 4.57 -2.78
C ASP A 323 9.13 4.06 -4.20
N SER A 324 9.56 4.91 -5.06
CA SER A 324 10.15 4.58 -6.34
C SER A 324 9.36 3.64 -7.27
N MET A 325 9.77 3.60 -8.47
CA MET A 325 9.46 2.65 -9.53
C MET A 325 9.55 1.16 -9.10
N ARG A 326 10.07 0.87 -7.90
CA ARG A 326 10.35 -0.49 -7.42
C ARG A 326 9.25 -1.08 -6.55
N GLU A 327 8.14 -0.37 -6.33
CA GLU A 327 7.01 -0.85 -5.54
C GLU A 327 5.71 -0.79 -6.32
N SER A 328 5.42 -1.86 -7.05
CA SER A 328 4.12 -2.06 -7.66
C SER A 328 3.06 -2.45 -6.62
N CYS A 329 1.80 -2.17 -6.96
CA CYS A 329 0.68 -2.70 -6.19
C CYS A 329 0.74 -4.23 -6.09
N TYR A 330 0.45 -4.77 -4.91
CA TYR A 330 0.44 -6.24 -4.71
C TYR A 330 -0.46 -6.96 -5.72
N ALA A 331 -1.57 -6.35 -6.14
CA ALA A 331 -2.50 -6.93 -7.10
C ALA A 331 -1.91 -7.12 -8.52
N ASP A 332 -0.81 -6.45 -8.82
CA ASP A 332 -0.13 -6.51 -10.11
C ASP A 332 0.97 -7.60 -10.14
N LYS A 333 1.39 -8.07 -8.94
CA LYS A 333 2.47 -9.06 -8.81
C LYS A 333 1.97 -10.47 -9.13
N LYS A 334 2.70 -11.22 -9.95
CA LYS A 334 2.38 -12.62 -10.27
C LYS A 334 2.31 -13.50 -9.02
N HIS A 335 3.25 -13.30 -8.09
CA HIS A 335 3.38 -14.07 -6.86
C HIS A 335 2.55 -13.48 -5.71
N GLN A 336 1.24 -13.31 -5.97
CA GLN A 336 0.24 -12.86 -5.01
C GLN A 336 -1.13 -13.48 -5.31
N ALA A 337 -1.87 -13.82 -4.25
CA ALA A 337 -3.26 -14.25 -4.34
C ALA A 337 -4.07 -13.75 -3.13
N THR A 338 -5.37 -13.54 -3.33
CA THR A 338 -6.34 -13.30 -2.28
C THR A 338 -7.38 -14.42 -2.33
N ILE A 339 -7.44 -15.26 -1.30
CA ILE A 339 -8.32 -16.45 -1.24
C ILE A 339 -9.48 -16.15 -0.30
N ASN A 340 -10.70 -16.25 -0.83
CA ASN A 340 -11.92 -16.07 -0.06
C ASN A 340 -12.35 -17.37 0.65
N TYR A 341 -13.24 -17.25 1.63
CA TYR A 341 -13.73 -18.35 2.48
C TYR A 341 -14.26 -19.58 1.71
N ASN A 342 -14.70 -19.40 0.48
CA ASN A 342 -15.27 -20.42 -0.39
C ASN A 342 -14.28 -20.99 -1.43
N GLY A 343 -13.01 -20.55 -1.40
CA GLY A 343 -11.99 -20.94 -2.35
C GLY A 343 -11.96 -20.14 -3.65
N ASP A 344 -12.82 -19.14 -3.81
CA ASP A 344 -12.70 -18.16 -4.89
C ASP A 344 -11.41 -17.34 -4.71
N VAL A 345 -10.73 -17.04 -5.81
CA VAL A 345 -9.44 -16.32 -5.79
C VAL A 345 -9.55 -14.98 -6.52
N PHE A 346 -8.95 -13.98 -5.92
CA PHE A 346 -8.91 -12.60 -6.38
C PHE A 346 -7.46 -12.07 -6.35
N LYS A 347 -7.24 -10.90 -6.92
CA LYS A 347 -5.97 -10.18 -6.83
C LYS A 347 -6.08 -8.92 -5.97
N CYS A 348 -7.17 -8.19 -6.06
CA CYS A 348 -7.36 -6.90 -5.41
C CYS A 348 -8.29 -7.04 -4.18
N THR A 349 -7.90 -6.44 -3.04
CA THR A 349 -8.74 -6.37 -1.84
C THR A 349 -9.57 -5.09 -1.74
N ALA A 350 -9.45 -4.17 -2.69
CA ALA A 350 -10.18 -2.90 -2.68
C ALA A 350 -11.49 -2.96 -3.50
N ARG A 351 -12.09 -4.13 -3.59
CA ARG A 351 -13.41 -4.38 -4.21
C ARG A 351 -14.12 -5.48 -3.44
N ASP A 352 -15.42 -5.62 -3.70
CA ASP A 352 -16.20 -6.71 -3.12
C ASP A 352 -15.76 -8.08 -3.68
N PHE A 353 -15.94 -9.13 -2.86
CA PHE A 353 -15.52 -10.50 -3.15
C PHE A 353 -16.67 -11.36 -3.67
N GLU A 354 -17.47 -10.82 -4.59
CA GLU A 354 -18.52 -11.58 -5.25
C GLU A 354 -17.92 -12.67 -6.17
N THR A 355 -18.48 -13.88 -6.13
CA THR A 355 -18.03 -15.00 -6.97
C THR A 355 -18.00 -14.66 -8.47
N THR A 356 -18.92 -13.83 -8.94
CA THR A 356 -18.94 -13.33 -10.33
C THR A 356 -17.72 -12.49 -10.70
N SER A 357 -17.05 -11.93 -9.70
CA SER A 357 -15.88 -11.07 -9.86
C SER A 357 -14.55 -11.79 -9.65
N ARG A 358 -14.56 -13.08 -9.32
CA ARG A 358 -13.34 -13.86 -9.08
C ARG A 358 -12.41 -13.90 -10.29
N GLU A 359 -11.15 -14.07 -10.02
CA GLU A 359 -10.08 -14.19 -11.01
C GLU A 359 -9.50 -15.61 -11.11
N GLY A 360 -9.91 -16.49 -10.19
CA GLY A 360 -9.52 -17.89 -10.20
C GLY A 360 -10.27 -18.70 -9.15
N VAL A 361 -9.92 -19.99 -9.06
CA VAL A 361 -10.43 -20.93 -8.07
C VAL A 361 -9.27 -21.74 -7.48
N LEU A 362 -9.27 -21.91 -6.16
CA LEU A 362 -8.29 -22.73 -5.46
C LEU A 362 -8.62 -24.22 -5.62
N MET A 363 -7.67 -24.97 -6.16
CA MET A 363 -7.83 -26.41 -6.43
C MET A 363 -7.40 -27.26 -5.22
N GLU A 364 -7.76 -28.55 -5.23
CA GLU A 364 -7.47 -29.49 -4.13
C GLU A 364 -5.96 -29.71 -3.91
N ASP A 365 -5.18 -29.68 -4.97
CA ASP A 365 -3.72 -29.84 -4.93
C ASP A 365 -2.97 -28.56 -4.54
N GLY A 366 -3.71 -27.48 -4.24
CA GLY A 366 -3.16 -26.18 -3.89
C GLY A 366 -2.79 -25.31 -5.09
N THR A 367 -2.99 -25.75 -6.32
CA THR A 367 -2.83 -24.86 -7.49
C THR A 367 -4.03 -23.90 -7.58
N ILE A 368 -3.85 -22.82 -8.35
CA ILE A 368 -4.95 -21.88 -8.66
C ILE A 368 -5.25 -22.00 -10.15
N ASP A 369 -6.51 -22.32 -10.45
CA ASP A 369 -7.03 -22.24 -11.82
C ASP A 369 -7.48 -20.80 -12.12
N TRP A 370 -6.56 -20.06 -12.80
CA TRP A 370 -6.77 -18.66 -13.15
C TRP A 370 -7.64 -18.51 -14.41
N ASN A 371 -8.55 -17.55 -14.39
CA ASN A 371 -9.45 -17.28 -15.51
C ASN A 371 -8.96 -16.13 -16.43
N GLU A 372 -9.76 -15.83 -17.47
CA GLU A 372 -9.47 -14.77 -18.44
C GLU A 372 -9.37 -13.37 -17.80
N LYS A 373 -10.11 -13.08 -16.72
CA LYS A 373 -10.04 -11.80 -16.01
C LYS A 373 -8.67 -11.59 -15.38
N HIS A 374 -8.08 -12.64 -14.79
CA HIS A 374 -6.71 -12.62 -14.29
C HIS A 374 -5.71 -12.30 -15.42
N SER A 375 -5.83 -12.98 -16.57
CA SER A 375 -4.95 -12.72 -17.72
C SER A 375 -5.04 -11.27 -18.19
N LYS A 376 -6.26 -10.72 -18.27
CA LYS A 376 -6.49 -9.30 -18.60
C LYS A 376 -5.82 -8.36 -17.60
N ARG A 377 -5.87 -8.67 -16.29
CA ARG A 377 -5.19 -7.88 -15.26
C ARG A 377 -3.67 -7.90 -15.46
N MET A 378 -3.09 -9.08 -15.57
CA MET A 378 -1.64 -9.24 -15.70
C MET A 378 -1.06 -8.56 -16.95
N GLU A 379 -1.89 -8.36 -17.97
CA GLU A 379 -1.54 -7.68 -19.22
C GLU A 379 -1.96 -6.20 -19.27
N SER A 380 -2.57 -5.65 -18.22
CA SER A 380 -3.22 -4.32 -18.31
C SER A 380 -2.22 -3.16 -18.27
N LYS A 381 -1.06 -3.32 -17.62
CA LYS A 381 -0.09 -2.24 -17.44
C LYS A 381 0.46 -1.70 -18.75
N PHE A 382 0.68 -0.39 -18.79
CA PHE A 382 1.24 0.34 -19.94
C PHE A 382 0.40 0.31 -21.23
N LYS A 383 -0.86 -0.17 -21.16
CA LYS A 383 -1.80 -0.11 -22.30
C LYS A 383 -2.56 1.22 -22.37
N ASN A 384 -2.63 1.96 -21.29
CA ASN A 384 -3.27 3.28 -21.21
C ASN A 384 -2.35 4.34 -21.83
N ALA A 385 -2.72 4.87 -23.00
CA ALA A 385 -1.86 5.76 -23.79
C ALA A 385 -1.39 7.01 -23.03
N PRO A 386 -2.24 7.73 -22.25
CA PRO A 386 -1.81 8.91 -21.48
C PRO A 386 -0.71 8.63 -20.46
N CYS A 387 -0.62 7.39 -19.95
CA CYS A 387 0.43 7.04 -19.00
C CYS A 387 1.83 7.06 -19.61
N LEU A 388 1.96 6.74 -20.91
CA LEU A 388 3.26 6.60 -21.58
C LEU A 388 4.01 7.94 -21.74
N SER A 389 3.28 9.05 -21.76
CA SER A 389 3.86 10.40 -21.77
C SER A 389 3.86 11.09 -20.40
N CYS A 390 3.39 10.41 -19.36
CA CYS A 390 3.25 11.00 -18.04
C CYS A 390 4.58 11.07 -17.29
N LYS A 391 4.89 12.24 -16.70
CA LYS A 391 6.09 12.46 -15.88
C LYS A 391 6.15 11.55 -14.63
N LEU A 392 4.99 11.09 -14.11
CA LEU A 392 4.90 10.18 -12.97
C LEU A 392 4.90 8.70 -13.36
N LEU A 393 5.12 8.34 -14.62
CA LEU A 393 5.06 6.93 -15.04
C LEU A 393 5.91 5.98 -14.18
N PRO A 394 7.17 6.31 -13.79
CA PRO A 394 7.97 5.44 -12.94
C PRO A 394 7.42 5.29 -11.51
N VAL A 395 6.79 6.32 -10.98
CA VAL A 395 6.21 6.33 -9.62
C VAL A 395 4.85 5.63 -9.61
N CYS A 396 4.03 5.90 -10.63
CA CYS A 396 2.67 5.36 -10.76
C CYS A 396 2.61 3.95 -11.38
N ASN A 397 3.71 3.48 -11.98
CA ASN A 397 3.84 2.16 -12.62
C ASN A 397 2.77 1.85 -13.70
N GLY A 398 2.29 2.87 -14.40
CA GLY A 398 1.28 2.70 -15.46
C GLY A 398 -0.16 2.62 -14.94
N GLY A 399 -0.40 2.96 -13.68
CA GLY A 399 -1.73 3.05 -13.08
C GLY A 399 -2.18 1.79 -12.33
N CYS A 400 -3.45 1.77 -11.95
CA CYS A 400 -4.07 0.69 -11.21
C CYS A 400 -4.63 -0.38 -12.16
N SER A 401 -4.20 -1.64 -12.04
CA SER A 401 -4.72 -2.73 -12.87
C SER A 401 -6.22 -2.99 -12.68
N GLN A 402 -6.76 -2.69 -11.49
CA GLN A 402 -8.19 -2.80 -11.24
C GLN A 402 -8.98 -1.75 -12.06
N GLN A 403 -8.52 -0.50 -12.05
CA GLN A 403 -9.13 0.53 -12.89
C GLN A 403 -8.96 0.24 -14.38
N ALA A 404 -7.83 -0.31 -14.79
CA ALA A 404 -7.62 -0.71 -16.17
C ALA A 404 -8.65 -1.74 -16.67
N ILE A 405 -9.04 -2.69 -15.82
CA ILE A 405 -10.08 -3.67 -16.13
C ILE A 405 -11.47 -2.99 -16.19
N GLU A 406 -11.75 -2.11 -15.24
CA GLU A 406 -13.04 -1.40 -15.12
C GLU A 406 -13.25 -0.37 -16.25
N HIS A 407 -12.17 0.22 -16.77
CA HIS A 407 -12.18 1.23 -17.85
C HIS A 407 -11.72 0.66 -19.20
N THR A 408 -12.02 -0.60 -19.48
CA THR A 408 -11.57 -1.24 -20.74
C THR A 408 -11.98 -0.41 -21.96
N GLY A 409 -10.99 0.05 -22.73
CA GLY A 409 -11.19 0.84 -23.95
C GLY A 409 -11.41 2.34 -23.72
N VAL A 410 -11.26 2.83 -22.49
CA VAL A 410 -11.35 4.25 -22.12
C VAL A 410 -10.09 4.66 -21.38
N ASP A 411 -9.52 5.81 -21.73
CA ASP A 411 -8.39 6.38 -21.01
C ASP A 411 -8.77 6.76 -19.58
N TYR A 412 -7.87 6.47 -18.62
CA TYR A 412 -8.08 6.78 -17.20
C TYR A 412 -6.83 7.35 -16.57
N CYS A 413 -6.96 8.03 -15.43
CA CYS A 413 -5.86 8.52 -14.62
C CYS A 413 -6.24 8.52 -13.14
N LEU A 414 -5.40 7.97 -12.27
CA LEU A 414 -5.62 7.94 -10.81
C LEU A 414 -5.72 9.35 -10.20
N TYR A 415 -5.13 10.34 -10.86
CA TYR A 415 -5.11 11.75 -10.43
C TYR A 415 -6.03 12.62 -11.28
N ASN A 416 -7.00 12.01 -12.01
CA ASN A 416 -7.94 12.71 -12.90
C ASN A 416 -7.25 13.69 -13.87
N TYR A 417 -6.04 13.35 -14.35
CA TYR A 417 -5.20 14.19 -15.22
C TYR A 417 -4.80 15.55 -14.61
N ASN A 418 -4.95 15.73 -13.30
CA ASN A 418 -4.59 16.96 -12.60
C ASN A 418 -3.07 17.00 -12.35
N GLU A 419 -2.37 17.93 -12.99
CA GLU A 419 -0.90 18.06 -12.90
C GLU A 419 -0.45 18.62 -11.56
N ASP A 420 -1.28 19.44 -10.89
CA ASP A 420 -0.97 19.95 -9.55
C ASP A 420 -1.01 18.82 -8.52
N LYS A 421 -2.05 17.98 -8.52
CA LYS A 421 -2.12 16.77 -7.66
C LYS A 421 -0.94 15.84 -7.89
N LYS A 422 -0.48 15.69 -9.12
CA LYS A 422 0.72 14.90 -9.44
C LYS A 422 2.01 15.51 -8.89
N THR A 423 2.07 16.83 -8.88
CA THR A 423 3.23 17.56 -8.34
C THR A 423 3.22 17.55 -6.82
N ASP A 424 2.04 17.74 -6.20
CA ASP A 424 1.86 17.72 -4.75
C ASP A 424 2.26 16.37 -4.15
N LEU A 425 2.00 15.27 -4.85
CA LEU A 425 2.49 13.95 -4.46
C LEU A 425 4.01 13.91 -4.26
N ILE A 426 4.76 14.58 -5.15
CA ILE A 426 6.22 14.62 -5.06
C ILE A 426 6.67 15.64 -4.01
N LYS A 427 5.93 16.72 -3.80
CA LYS A 427 6.17 17.65 -2.68
C LYS A 427 6.05 16.95 -1.33
N ASP A 428 4.98 16.16 -1.13
CA ASP A 428 4.77 15.40 0.10
C ASP A 428 5.91 14.41 0.35
N LYS A 429 6.36 13.73 -0.70
CA LYS A 429 7.54 12.86 -0.64
C LYS A 429 8.80 13.62 -0.23
N TYR A 430 9.04 14.79 -0.81
CA TYR A 430 10.18 15.63 -0.47
C TYR A 430 10.12 16.11 0.99
N LEU A 431 8.96 16.60 1.44
CA LEU A 431 8.76 17.03 2.83
C LEU A 431 8.99 15.90 3.83
N PHE A 432 8.57 14.69 3.49
CA PHE A 432 8.87 13.51 4.31
C PHE A 432 10.37 13.17 4.32
N TYR A 433 11.06 13.35 3.19
CA TYR A 433 12.50 13.06 3.08
C TYR A 433 13.38 14.01 3.92
N ILE A 434 12.95 15.26 4.08
CA ILE A 434 13.70 16.29 4.83
C ILE A 434 13.25 16.43 6.30
N SER A 435 12.15 15.78 6.72
CA SER A 435 11.65 15.76 8.11
C SER A 435 12.34 14.68 8.94
#